data_4452c5c1c19840d94c3eaf5a3b3b2028
#
_entry.id   4452c5c1c19840d94c3eaf5a3b3b2028
#
_cell.length_a   1.000
_cell.length_b   1.000
_cell.length_c   1.000
_cell.angle_alpha   90.00
_cell.angle_beta   90.00
_cell.angle_gamma   90.00
#
_symmetry.space_group_name_H-M   'P 1'
#
loop_
_entity.id
_entity.type
_entity.pdbx_description
1 polymer ?
#
loop_
_entity_poly.entity_id
_entity_poly.type
_entity_poly.pdbx_seq_one_letter_code
_entity_poly.pdbx_strand_id
1 'polypeptide(L)'
;SSMTETIKLMQSHSSVRRFKEQEIPQEDLNEILKAAQMASTWKNFQSYSVILVRSQEKKDALYELVPQEAIRQSAAFLLFVGDLNRAEKGARLHTDTFQPQGVEGLLITSVDAALAGQNTLLAAESLGYGGVIIGLVRYKSAELAELFKLPDYTYPVFGIALGVPNQKHDVKPRLPLDQLVFEEEYQELSVEAIEAYDRVQAEYAGARATTTWSQRLAEQFGNPEPSSTRENLEQKKLL
;
A
#
# COMPACT_ATOMS: atom_id res chain seq x y z
N SER A 1 -13.36 5.14 -28.77
CA SER A 1 -13.18 6.18 -27.76
C SER A 1 -11.71 6.47 -27.54
N SER A 2 -11.36 7.70 -27.36
CA SER A 2 -9.99 8.07 -27.04
C SER A 2 -9.73 7.89 -25.54
N MET A 3 -8.53 7.40 -25.18
CA MET A 3 -8.08 7.37 -23.82
C MET A 3 -7.85 8.79 -23.29
N THR A 4 -8.33 9.04 -22.07
CA THR A 4 -8.04 10.29 -21.37
C THR A 4 -6.62 10.26 -20.80
N GLU A 5 -6.08 11.42 -20.44
CA GLU A 5 -4.78 11.52 -19.79
C GLU A 5 -4.73 10.72 -18.49
N THR A 6 -5.83 10.72 -17.73
CA THR A 6 -5.94 9.96 -16.49
C THR A 6 -5.79 8.46 -16.73
N ILE A 7 -6.50 7.90 -17.73
CA ILE A 7 -6.42 6.48 -18.07
C ILE A 7 -5.02 6.12 -18.57
N LYS A 8 -4.43 6.95 -19.42
CA LYS A 8 -3.06 6.74 -19.91
C LYS A 8 -2.07 6.67 -18.74
N LEU A 9 -2.20 7.59 -17.79
CA LEU A 9 -1.36 7.63 -16.61
C LEU A 9 -1.50 6.33 -15.79
N MET A 10 -2.73 5.90 -15.54
CA MET A 10 -3.00 4.66 -14.81
C MET A 10 -2.36 3.45 -15.49
N GLN A 11 -2.48 3.36 -16.81
CA GLN A 11 -1.95 2.23 -17.58
C GLN A 11 -0.43 2.27 -17.76
N SER A 12 0.21 3.39 -17.49
CA SER A 12 1.66 3.54 -17.56
C SER A 12 2.37 3.33 -16.22
N HIS A 13 1.63 2.96 -15.17
CA HIS A 13 2.19 2.79 -13.83
C HIS A 13 3.33 1.77 -13.79
N SER A 14 4.39 2.14 -13.08
CA SER A 14 5.42 1.22 -12.63
C SER A 14 5.88 1.66 -11.23
N SER A 15 6.17 0.69 -10.37
CA SER A 15 6.72 0.98 -9.04
C SER A 15 8.15 1.51 -9.17
N VAL A 16 8.47 2.56 -8.43
CA VAL A 16 9.78 3.19 -8.41
C VAL A 16 10.37 3.04 -7.01
N ARG A 17 11.56 2.45 -6.94
CA ARG A 17 12.26 2.16 -5.68
C ARG A 17 13.57 2.93 -5.51
N ARG A 18 14.01 3.64 -6.54
CA ARG A 18 15.24 4.45 -6.51
C ARG A 18 14.89 5.88 -6.86
N PHE A 19 15.36 6.79 -6.03
CA PHE A 19 15.02 8.20 -6.13
C PHE A 19 16.26 9.06 -6.19
N LYS A 20 16.15 10.21 -6.85
CA LYS A 20 17.16 11.25 -6.79
C LYS A 20 17.12 11.92 -5.42
N GLU A 21 18.25 12.46 -4.98
CA GLU A 21 18.34 13.35 -3.81
C GLU A 21 17.68 14.68 -4.15
N GLN A 22 16.36 14.71 -4.06
CA GLN A 22 15.59 15.90 -4.39
C GLN A 22 14.32 15.88 -3.55
N GLU A 23 14.03 17.00 -2.89
CA GLU A 23 12.81 17.12 -2.10
C GLU A 23 11.58 17.27 -2.99
N ILE A 24 10.44 16.88 -2.44
CA ILE A 24 9.13 17.19 -3.03
C ILE A 24 8.66 18.49 -2.37
N PRO A 25 8.39 19.56 -3.14
CA PRO A 25 7.90 20.81 -2.56
C PRO A 25 6.65 20.60 -1.73
N GLN A 26 6.50 21.36 -0.66
CA GLN A 26 5.34 21.27 0.23
C GLN A 26 4.03 21.48 -0.53
N GLU A 27 4.02 22.36 -1.52
CA GLU A 27 2.85 22.61 -2.37
C GLU A 27 2.40 21.33 -3.08
N ASP A 28 3.34 20.59 -3.66
CA ASP A 28 3.05 19.34 -4.35
C ASP A 28 2.56 18.26 -3.38
N LEU A 29 3.20 18.14 -2.21
CA LEU A 29 2.75 17.22 -1.18
C LEU A 29 1.32 17.52 -0.73
N ASN A 30 0.99 18.79 -0.57
CA ASN A 30 -0.36 19.21 -0.19
C ASN A 30 -1.39 18.78 -1.24
N GLU A 31 -1.08 18.98 -2.52
CA GLU A 31 -1.98 18.59 -3.62
C GLU A 31 -2.14 17.07 -3.69
N ILE A 32 -1.06 16.33 -3.50
CA ILE A 32 -1.10 14.86 -3.44
C ILE A 32 -2.00 14.39 -2.29
N LEU A 33 -1.84 14.97 -1.12
CA LEU A 33 -2.60 14.57 0.07
C LEU A 33 -4.08 14.96 -0.04
N LYS A 34 -4.39 16.10 -0.64
CA LYS A 34 -5.78 16.49 -0.93
C LYS A 34 -6.44 15.53 -1.90
N ALA A 35 -5.70 15.08 -2.92
CA ALA A 35 -6.20 14.08 -3.86
C ALA A 35 -6.46 12.74 -3.17
N ALA A 36 -5.55 12.33 -2.29
CA ALA A 36 -5.71 11.12 -1.49
C ALA A 36 -6.97 11.17 -0.64
N GLN A 37 -7.21 12.32 -0.02
CA GLN A 37 -8.34 12.57 0.86
C GLN A 37 -9.70 12.42 0.16
N MET A 38 -9.74 12.59 -1.15
CA MET A 38 -10.97 12.50 -1.94
C MET A 38 -11.34 11.07 -2.33
N ALA A 39 -10.57 10.07 -1.92
CA ALA A 39 -10.92 8.67 -2.13
C ALA A 39 -12.22 8.33 -1.38
N SER A 40 -13.00 7.43 -1.96
CA SER A 40 -14.21 6.94 -1.31
C SER A 40 -13.84 6.16 -0.03
N THR A 41 -14.66 6.28 0.98
CA THR A 41 -14.55 5.50 2.21
C THR A 41 -15.93 4.99 2.61
N TRP A 42 -15.96 3.89 3.36
CA TRP A 42 -17.21 3.32 3.82
C TRP A 42 -17.96 4.30 4.72
N LYS A 43 -19.17 4.66 4.32
CA LYS A 43 -20.04 5.62 5.03
C LYS A 43 -19.37 6.98 5.32
N ASN A 44 -18.34 7.32 4.57
CA ASN A 44 -17.57 8.53 4.79
C ASN A 44 -16.96 8.61 6.21
N PHE A 45 -16.70 7.44 6.82
CA PHE A 45 -16.09 7.40 8.16
C PHE A 45 -14.59 7.66 8.12
N GLN A 46 -13.97 7.56 6.93
CA GLN A 46 -12.56 7.93 6.74
C GLN A 46 -11.66 7.19 7.73
N SER A 47 -11.78 5.86 7.76
CA SER A 47 -11.18 5.00 8.77
C SER A 47 -9.69 4.75 8.51
N TYR A 48 -8.95 5.80 8.22
CA TYR A 48 -7.50 5.76 8.03
C TYR A 48 -6.88 7.08 8.50
N SER A 49 -5.58 7.04 8.74
CA SER A 49 -4.75 8.21 8.97
C SER A 49 -3.44 8.04 8.22
N VAL A 50 -2.78 9.15 7.92
CA VAL A 50 -1.50 9.14 7.21
C VAL A 50 -0.47 9.85 8.06
N ILE A 51 0.68 9.21 8.28
CA ILE A 51 1.81 9.84 8.95
C ILE A 51 2.85 10.18 7.88
N LEU A 52 3.08 11.48 7.68
CA LEU A 52 4.04 11.98 6.71
C LEU A 52 5.43 12.08 7.35
N VAL A 53 6.39 11.35 6.80
CA VAL A 53 7.76 11.29 7.29
C VAL A 53 8.69 11.90 6.24
N ARG A 54 9.36 13.01 6.59
CA ARG A 54 10.29 13.70 5.70
C ARG A 54 11.70 13.82 6.27
N SER A 55 11.85 13.80 7.59
CA SER A 55 13.18 13.93 8.19
C SER A 55 14.03 12.69 7.90
N GLN A 56 15.28 12.88 7.60
CA GLN A 56 16.21 11.77 7.38
C GLN A 56 16.35 10.92 8.64
N GLU A 57 16.35 11.56 9.79
CA GLU A 57 16.43 10.88 11.09
C GLU A 57 15.31 9.85 11.24
N LYS A 58 14.06 10.26 10.96
CA LYS A 58 12.91 9.35 11.10
C LYS A 58 12.91 8.26 10.02
N LYS A 59 13.29 8.61 8.79
CA LYS A 59 13.42 7.62 7.71
C LYS A 59 14.48 6.59 8.04
N ASP A 60 15.60 7.00 8.61
CA ASP A 60 16.68 6.08 9.02
C ASP A 60 16.22 5.17 10.16
N ALA A 61 15.51 5.71 11.15
CA ALA A 61 14.94 4.91 12.24
C ALA A 61 13.95 3.86 11.71
N LEU A 62 13.12 4.25 10.75
CA LEU A 62 12.20 3.32 10.10
C LEU A 62 12.96 2.26 9.29
N TYR A 63 14.01 2.65 8.58
CA TYR A 63 14.84 1.74 7.80
C TYR A 63 15.46 0.64 8.68
N GLU A 64 15.85 0.96 9.91
CA GLU A 64 16.40 -0.04 10.84
C GLU A 64 15.37 -1.15 11.13
N LEU A 65 14.09 -0.82 11.12
CA LEU A 65 13.01 -1.79 11.36
C LEU A 65 12.57 -2.47 10.07
N VAL A 66 12.53 -1.74 8.97
CA VAL A 66 12.05 -2.18 7.66
C VAL A 66 13.15 -1.86 6.64
N PRO A 67 14.12 -2.77 6.45
CA PRO A 67 15.35 -2.45 5.70
C PRO A 67 15.13 -2.44 4.17
N GLN A 68 14.35 -1.48 3.70
CA GLN A 68 14.12 -1.21 2.29
C GLN A 68 14.70 0.14 1.93
N GLU A 69 15.64 0.16 0.98
CA GLU A 69 16.36 1.37 0.57
C GLU A 69 15.42 2.47 0.09
N ALA A 70 14.29 2.11 -0.53
CA ALA A 70 13.30 3.08 -0.97
C ALA A 70 12.84 4.00 0.17
N ILE A 71 12.73 3.48 1.39
CA ILE A 71 12.35 4.27 2.56
C ILE A 71 13.40 5.34 2.83
N ARG A 72 14.65 4.95 2.91
CA ARG A 72 15.77 5.81 3.25
C ARG A 72 16.05 6.86 2.18
N GLN A 73 15.91 6.47 0.91
CA GLN A 73 16.18 7.33 -0.25
C GLN A 73 15.00 8.22 -0.64
N SER A 74 13.80 7.94 -0.14
CA SER A 74 12.61 8.68 -0.53
C SER A 74 12.69 10.15 -0.12
N ALA A 75 12.00 11.02 -0.87
CA ALA A 75 11.80 12.41 -0.48
C ALA A 75 10.76 12.49 0.65
N ALA A 76 9.79 11.59 0.63
CA ALA A 76 8.76 11.48 1.66
C ALA A 76 8.33 10.03 1.78
N PHE A 77 8.12 9.59 3.01
CA PHE A 77 7.51 8.30 3.30
C PHE A 77 6.16 8.56 3.98
N LEU A 78 5.12 7.91 3.52
CA LEU A 78 3.78 8.05 4.08
C LEU A 78 3.37 6.70 4.66
N LEU A 79 3.14 6.67 5.98
CA LEU A 79 2.61 5.48 6.64
C LEU A 79 1.09 5.58 6.64
N PHE A 80 0.44 4.64 5.98
CA PHE A 80 -1.01 4.53 5.95
C PHE A 80 -1.46 3.63 7.09
N VAL A 81 -2.23 4.21 7.99
CA VAL A 81 -2.67 3.61 9.24
C VAL A 81 -4.16 3.33 9.15
N GLY A 82 -4.57 2.08 9.36
CA GLY A 82 -5.97 1.75 9.60
C GLY A 82 -6.35 2.32 10.95
N ASP A 83 -7.43 3.09 11.02
CA ASP A 83 -7.68 3.94 12.17
C ASP A 83 -9.15 3.98 12.55
N LEU A 84 -9.49 3.34 13.68
CA LEU A 84 -10.78 3.43 14.33
C LEU A 84 -10.70 4.22 15.64
N ASN A 85 -9.55 4.82 15.96
CA ASN A 85 -9.39 5.66 17.14
C ASN A 85 -10.28 6.91 17.04
N ARG A 86 -10.33 7.51 15.87
CA ARG A 86 -11.22 8.66 15.59
C ARG A 86 -12.69 8.26 15.70
N ALA A 87 -13.03 7.08 15.19
CA ALA A 87 -14.40 6.54 15.28
C ALA A 87 -14.81 6.32 16.75
N GLU A 88 -13.89 5.83 17.58
CA GLU A 88 -14.15 5.65 19.00
C GLU A 88 -14.53 6.97 19.67
N LYS A 89 -13.74 8.02 19.41
CA LYS A 89 -14.01 9.34 19.97
C LYS A 89 -15.37 9.89 19.53
N GLY A 90 -15.70 9.73 18.25
CA GLY A 90 -16.99 10.17 17.73
C GLY A 90 -18.15 9.38 18.29
N ALA A 91 -18.03 8.06 18.38
CA ALA A 91 -19.09 7.20 18.92
C ALA A 91 -19.37 7.50 20.38
N ARG A 92 -18.35 7.78 21.19
CA ARG A 92 -18.51 8.05 22.62
C ARG A 92 -19.22 9.36 22.94
N LEU A 93 -19.48 10.21 21.96
CA LEU A 93 -20.37 11.36 22.15
C LEU A 93 -21.82 10.90 22.36
N HIS A 94 -22.18 9.68 21.97
CA HIS A 94 -23.55 9.20 21.96
C HIS A 94 -23.75 7.86 22.65
N THR A 95 -22.68 7.12 22.98
CA THR A 95 -22.76 5.82 23.63
C THR A 95 -21.51 5.56 24.48
N ASP A 96 -21.68 4.75 25.53
CA ASP A 96 -20.56 4.31 26.37
C ASP A 96 -19.88 3.07 25.85
N THR A 97 -20.45 2.45 24.80
CA THR A 97 -19.90 1.21 24.22
C THR A 97 -19.21 1.48 22.89
N PHE A 98 -18.07 0.81 22.70
CA PHE A 98 -17.36 0.80 21.41
C PHE A 98 -16.78 -0.59 21.22
N GLN A 99 -17.21 -1.28 20.17
CA GLN A 99 -16.86 -2.70 19.90
C GLN A 99 -16.30 -2.86 18.50
N PRO A 100 -15.05 -2.41 18.25
CA PRO A 100 -14.45 -2.45 16.92
C PRO A 100 -13.76 -3.77 16.60
N GLN A 101 -13.65 -4.69 17.59
CA GLN A 101 -12.93 -5.95 17.39
C GLN A 101 -13.62 -6.80 16.32
N GLY A 102 -12.80 -7.37 15.46
CA GLY A 102 -13.26 -8.34 14.50
C GLY A 102 -12.76 -8.07 13.09
N VAL A 103 -13.02 -9.03 12.25
CA VAL A 103 -12.56 -9.02 10.85
C VAL A 103 -13.17 -7.86 10.08
N GLU A 104 -14.44 -7.51 10.34
CA GLU A 104 -15.11 -6.43 9.61
C GLU A 104 -14.40 -5.09 9.78
N GLY A 105 -14.00 -4.75 11.00
CA GLY A 105 -13.24 -3.51 11.27
C GLY A 105 -11.91 -3.47 10.53
N LEU A 106 -11.24 -4.62 10.44
CA LEU A 106 -9.98 -4.72 9.69
C LEU A 106 -10.19 -4.54 8.19
N LEU A 107 -11.25 -5.09 7.63
CA LEU A 107 -11.59 -4.91 6.22
C LEU A 107 -11.90 -3.45 5.92
N ILE A 108 -12.72 -2.82 6.76
CA ILE A 108 -13.10 -1.41 6.60
C ILE A 108 -11.85 -0.52 6.60
N THR A 109 -11.01 -0.64 7.60
CA THR A 109 -9.82 0.21 7.74
C THR A 109 -8.79 -0.06 6.66
N SER A 110 -8.57 -1.32 6.31
CA SER A 110 -7.59 -1.70 5.28
C SER A 110 -8.04 -1.23 3.90
N VAL A 111 -9.32 -1.38 3.57
CA VAL A 111 -9.86 -0.95 2.27
C VAL A 111 -9.81 0.58 2.16
N ASP A 112 -10.26 1.31 3.19
CA ASP A 112 -10.19 2.77 3.19
C ASP A 112 -8.75 3.26 2.99
N ALA A 113 -7.79 2.69 3.73
CA ALA A 113 -6.38 3.04 3.59
C ALA A 113 -5.87 2.74 2.17
N ALA A 114 -6.24 1.61 1.61
CA ALA A 114 -5.80 1.21 0.27
C ALA A 114 -6.32 2.14 -0.82
N LEU A 115 -7.59 2.54 -0.73
CA LEU A 115 -8.18 3.46 -1.69
C LEU A 115 -7.47 4.82 -1.66
N ALA A 116 -7.25 5.36 -0.46
CA ALA A 116 -6.51 6.62 -0.30
C ALA A 116 -5.06 6.49 -0.74
N GLY A 117 -4.42 5.35 -0.47
CA GLY A 117 -3.05 5.07 -0.88
C GLY A 117 -2.89 5.05 -2.40
N GLN A 118 -3.80 4.41 -3.11
CA GLN A 118 -3.76 4.38 -4.58
C GLN A 118 -3.95 5.78 -5.15
N ASN A 119 -4.87 6.58 -4.61
CA ASN A 119 -5.02 7.98 -5.01
C ASN A 119 -3.73 8.77 -4.79
N THR A 120 -3.04 8.54 -3.67
CA THR A 120 -1.77 9.19 -3.34
C THR A 120 -0.73 8.92 -4.42
N LEU A 121 -0.56 7.64 -4.76
CA LEU A 121 0.44 7.22 -5.74
C LEU A 121 0.13 7.77 -7.12
N LEU A 122 -1.13 7.70 -7.53
CA LEU A 122 -1.58 8.21 -8.83
C LEU A 122 -1.39 9.73 -8.93
N ALA A 123 -1.77 10.47 -7.88
CA ALA A 123 -1.58 11.92 -7.84
C ALA A 123 -0.10 12.30 -7.93
N ALA A 124 0.76 11.58 -7.20
CA ALA A 124 2.20 11.79 -7.25
C ALA A 124 2.74 11.54 -8.67
N GLU A 125 2.32 10.44 -9.30
CA GLU A 125 2.73 10.12 -10.66
C GLU A 125 2.27 11.18 -11.67
N SER A 126 1.09 11.75 -11.45
CA SER A 126 0.59 12.82 -12.33
C SER A 126 1.45 14.09 -12.28
N LEU A 127 2.18 14.29 -11.20
CA LEU A 127 3.10 15.41 -11.02
C LEU A 127 4.54 15.06 -11.42
N GLY A 128 4.77 13.87 -11.93
CA GLY A 128 6.10 13.42 -12.36
C GLY A 128 6.93 12.74 -11.30
N TYR A 129 6.38 12.51 -10.11
CA TYR A 129 7.03 11.72 -9.07
C TYR A 129 6.79 10.24 -9.30
N GLY A 130 7.46 9.42 -8.53
CA GLY A 130 7.25 7.98 -8.53
C GLY A 130 7.22 7.47 -7.11
N GLY A 131 6.81 6.22 -6.96
CA GLY A 131 6.75 5.64 -5.64
C GLY A 131 6.54 4.14 -5.65
N VAL A 132 6.53 3.58 -4.47
CA VAL A 132 6.30 2.16 -4.25
C VAL A 132 5.53 1.95 -2.95
N ILE A 133 4.60 1.01 -2.99
CA ILE A 133 3.85 0.58 -1.80
C ILE A 133 4.66 -0.48 -1.08
N ILE A 134 4.82 -0.34 0.23
CA ILE A 134 5.62 -1.23 1.08
C ILE A 134 4.73 -1.85 2.15
N GLY A 135 4.44 -3.14 1.98
CA GLY A 135 3.62 -3.91 2.93
C GLY A 135 4.42 -4.49 4.10
N LEU A 136 5.74 -4.52 4.01
CA LEU A 136 6.61 -5.11 5.03
C LEU A 136 6.43 -4.46 6.41
N VAL A 137 5.92 -3.24 6.46
CA VAL A 137 5.62 -2.53 7.73
C VAL A 137 4.71 -3.35 8.65
N ARG A 138 3.83 -4.20 8.11
CA ARG A 138 2.94 -5.03 8.93
C ARG A 138 3.67 -6.05 9.79
N TYR A 139 4.86 -6.49 9.35
CA TYR A 139 5.67 -7.44 10.11
C TYR A 139 6.41 -6.80 11.29
N LYS A 140 6.42 -5.47 11.36
CA LYS A 140 7.04 -4.68 12.42
C LYS A 140 6.02 -3.76 13.09
N SER A 141 4.78 -4.22 13.13
CA SER A 141 3.64 -3.42 13.58
C SER A 141 3.81 -2.88 15.00
N ALA A 142 4.28 -3.72 15.94
CA ALA A 142 4.49 -3.31 17.33
C ALA A 142 5.58 -2.23 17.44
N GLU A 143 6.71 -2.42 16.73
CA GLU A 143 7.83 -1.48 16.76
C GLU A 143 7.44 -0.15 16.08
N LEU A 144 6.67 -0.22 14.99
CA LEU A 144 6.17 0.98 14.33
C LEU A 144 5.16 1.72 15.20
N ALA A 145 4.33 0.99 15.94
CA ALA A 145 3.38 1.61 16.87
C ALA A 145 4.12 2.43 17.93
N GLU A 146 5.25 1.93 18.40
CA GLU A 146 6.09 2.66 19.35
C GLU A 146 6.78 3.86 18.68
N LEU A 147 7.39 3.66 17.53
CA LEU A 147 8.12 4.71 16.81
C LEU A 147 7.23 5.89 16.44
N PHE A 148 6.00 5.63 16.03
CA PHE A 148 5.06 6.64 15.56
C PHE A 148 3.97 6.99 16.58
N LYS A 149 4.01 6.41 17.77
CA LYS A 149 3.03 6.66 18.85
C LYS A 149 1.60 6.35 18.41
N LEU A 150 1.41 5.20 17.78
CA LEU A 150 0.10 4.78 17.31
C LEU A 150 -0.78 4.39 18.49
N PRO A 151 -1.98 4.98 18.61
CA PRO A 151 -2.89 4.69 19.73
C PRO A 151 -3.63 3.35 19.53
N ASP A 152 -4.45 2.99 20.51
CA ASP A 152 -5.38 1.88 20.38
C ASP A 152 -6.28 2.06 19.14
N TYR A 153 -6.77 0.98 18.61
CA TYR A 153 -7.67 0.92 17.46
C TYR A 153 -6.99 1.35 16.13
N THR A 154 -5.67 1.26 16.07
CA THR A 154 -4.90 1.59 14.87
C THR A 154 -3.87 0.52 14.56
N TYR A 155 -3.50 0.41 13.28
CA TYR A 155 -2.39 -0.45 12.87
C TYR A 155 -1.81 0.04 11.54
N PRO A 156 -0.50 -0.20 11.29
CA PRO A 156 0.10 0.17 10.01
C PRO A 156 -0.36 -0.80 8.92
N VAL A 157 -1.00 -0.30 7.87
CA VAL A 157 -1.47 -1.14 6.77
C VAL A 157 -0.37 -1.33 5.73
N PHE A 158 0.20 -0.22 5.27
CA PHE A 158 1.33 -0.18 4.34
C PHE A 158 1.96 1.20 4.38
N GLY A 159 3.14 1.31 3.77
CA GLY A 159 3.75 2.60 3.55
C GLY A 159 3.85 2.91 2.06
N ILE A 160 4.05 4.17 1.71
CA ILE A 160 4.37 4.61 0.36
C ILE A 160 5.64 5.45 0.44
N ALA A 161 6.67 5.04 -0.30
CA ALA A 161 7.86 5.85 -0.49
C ALA A 161 7.68 6.64 -1.79
N LEU A 162 7.83 7.96 -1.72
CA LEU A 162 7.69 8.87 -2.86
C LEU A 162 8.97 9.65 -3.09
N GLY A 163 9.26 9.95 -4.34
CA GLY A 163 10.39 10.80 -4.69
C GLY A 163 10.47 11.07 -6.18
N VAL A 164 11.53 11.76 -6.58
CA VAL A 164 11.84 11.98 -7.99
C VAL A 164 12.51 10.71 -8.52
N PRO A 165 11.95 10.06 -9.55
CA PRO A 165 12.48 8.78 -10.02
C PRO A 165 13.92 8.89 -10.52
N ASN A 166 14.76 7.93 -10.12
CA ASN A 166 16.12 7.75 -10.61
C ASN A 166 16.29 6.40 -11.29
N GLN A 167 15.22 5.89 -11.88
CA GLN A 167 15.21 4.67 -12.66
C GLN A 167 14.01 4.71 -13.59
N LYS A 168 14.09 3.95 -14.68
CA LYS A 168 12.97 3.71 -15.58
C LYS A 168 12.73 2.22 -15.67
N HIS A 169 11.48 1.84 -15.60
CA HIS A 169 11.04 0.47 -15.85
C HIS A 169 9.94 0.47 -16.90
N ASP A 170 9.92 -0.55 -17.71
CA ASP A 170 8.77 -0.84 -18.55
C ASP A 170 7.58 -1.20 -17.67
N VAL A 171 6.38 -1.09 -18.22
CA VAL A 171 5.16 -1.49 -17.53
C VAL A 171 5.18 -3.00 -17.32
N LYS A 172 5.08 -3.43 -16.08
CA LYS A 172 5.01 -4.85 -15.77
C LYS A 172 3.70 -5.43 -16.29
N PRO A 173 3.73 -6.50 -17.08
CA PRO A 173 2.51 -7.10 -17.61
C PRO A 173 1.64 -7.66 -16.48
N ARG A 174 0.35 -7.45 -16.60
CA ARG A 174 -0.67 -8.03 -15.74
C ARG A 174 -1.21 -9.30 -16.36
N LEU A 175 -1.98 -10.06 -15.62
CA LEU A 175 -2.80 -11.13 -16.19
C LEU A 175 -3.68 -10.55 -17.29
N PRO A 176 -3.99 -11.32 -18.36
CA PRO A 176 -4.99 -10.87 -19.33
C PRO A 176 -6.31 -10.51 -18.64
N LEU A 177 -6.98 -9.50 -19.18
CA LEU A 177 -8.17 -8.96 -18.53
C LEU A 177 -9.25 -10.02 -18.31
N ASP A 178 -9.43 -10.95 -19.25
CA ASP A 178 -10.43 -12.02 -19.14
C ASP A 178 -10.09 -13.08 -18.07
N GLN A 179 -8.90 -12.98 -17.47
CA GLN A 179 -8.52 -13.84 -16.33
C GLN A 179 -8.73 -13.15 -14.98
N LEU A 180 -9.16 -11.90 -14.98
CA LEU A 180 -9.48 -11.12 -13.77
C LEU A 180 -10.94 -10.69 -13.74
N VAL A 181 -11.53 -10.46 -14.91
CA VAL A 181 -12.90 -9.96 -15.05
C VAL A 181 -13.75 -11.03 -15.71
N PHE A 182 -14.76 -11.49 -15.01
CA PHE A 182 -15.68 -12.52 -15.48
C PHE A 182 -17.07 -11.92 -15.61
N GLU A 183 -17.75 -12.18 -16.73
CA GLU A 183 -19.11 -11.71 -16.91
C GLU A 183 -20.08 -12.63 -16.15
N GLU A 184 -20.95 -12.01 -15.38
CA GLU A 184 -22.07 -12.61 -14.66
C GLU A 184 -21.70 -13.59 -13.55
N GLU A 185 -20.69 -14.44 -13.72
CA GLU A 185 -20.30 -15.42 -12.70
C GLU A 185 -18.80 -15.71 -12.75
N TYR A 186 -18.29 -16.20 -11.64
CA TYR A 186 -16.87 -16.52 -11.48
C TYR A 186 -16.48 -17.72 -12.35
N GLN A 187 -15.24 -17.69 -12.88
CA GLN A 187 -14.65 -18.82 -13.58
C GLN A 187 -13.26 -19.10 -12.99
N GLU A 188 -12.99 -20.37 -12.74
CA GLU A 188 -11.66 -20.78 -12.28
C GLU A 188 -10.65 -20.70 -13.43
N LEU A 189 -9.43 -20.23 -13.12
CA LEU A 189 -8.37 -20.24 -14.11
C LEU A 189 -7.87 -21.66 -14.35
N SER A 190 -7.57 -21.97 -15.61
CA SER A 190 -6.89 -23.22 -15.96
C SER A 190 -5.41 -23.18 -15.57
N VAL A 191 -4.83 -24.35 -15.37
CA VAL A 191 -3.39 -24.49 -15.15
C VAL A 191 -2.60 -23.91 -16.32
N GLU A 192 -3.08 -24.13 -17.54
CA GLU A 192 -2.46 -23.63 -18.77
C GLU A 192 -2.40 -22.10 -18.81
N ALA A 193 -3.44 -21.42 -18.31
CA ALA A 193 -3.47 -19.96 -18.22
C ALA A 193 -2.41 -19.45 -17.25
N ILE A 194 -2.24 -20.13 -16.13
CA ILE A 194 -1.22 -19.77 -15.12
C ILE A 194 0.18 -19.97 -15.70
N GLU A 195 0.42 -21.10 -16.35
CA GLU A 195 1.70 -21.38 -16.99
C GLU A 195 2.03 -20.38 -18.11
N ALA A 196 1.02 -19.96 -18.87
CA ALA A 196 1.17 -18.93 -19.90
C ALA A 196 1.61 -17.60 -19.29
N TYR A 197 1.02 -17.21 -18.15
CA TYR A 197 1.42 -15.99 -17.47
C TYR A 197 2.83 -16.09 -16.88
N ASP A 198 3.22 -17.26 -16.37
CA ASP A 198 4.60 -17.50 -15.94
C ASP A 198 5.58 -17.17 -17.06
N ARG A 199 5.28 -17.59 -18.29
CA ARG A 199 6.14 -17.31 -19.46
C ARG A 199 6.18 -15.82 -19.79
N VAL A 200 5.04 -15.13 -19.72
CA VAL A 200 4.97 -13.68 -19.95
C VAL A 200 5.82 -12.93 -18.91
N GLN A 201 5.72 -13.30 -17.65
CA GLN A 201 6.51 -12.70 -16.58
C GLN A 201 8.00 -12.99 -16.73
N ALA A 202 8.37 -14.20 -17.10
CA ALA A 202 9.76 -14.58 -17.32
C ALA A 202 10.38 -13.78 -18.47
N GLU A 203 9.67 -13.59 -19.55
CA GLU A 203 10.12 -12.79 -20.70
C GLU A 203 10.32 -11.32 -20.27
N TYR A 204 9.38 -10.74 -19.55
CA TYR A 204 9.50 -9.37 -19.04
C TYR A 204 10.73 -9.22 -18.13
N ALA A 205 10.93 -10.13 -17.19
CA ALA A 205 12.02 -10.05 -16.22
C ALA A 205 13.39 -10.37 -16.85
N GLY A 206 13.41 -11.19 -17.89
CA GLY A 206 14.66 -11.60 -18.58
C GLY A 206 15.65 -12.21 -17.59
N ALA A 207 16.91 -11.75 -17.64
CA ALA A 207 17.98 -12.26 -16.78
C ALA A 207 17.81 -11.97 -15.30
N ARG A 208 16.88 -11.07 -14.91
CA ARG A 208 16.59 -10.76 -13.50
C ARG A 208 15.75 -11.86 -12.83
N ALA A 209 15.05 -12.66 -13.63
CA ALA A 209 14.17 -13.69 -13.09
C ALA A 209 14.96 -14.89 -12.59
N THR A 210 14.79 -15.25 -11.33
CA THR A 210 15.33 -16.48 -10.74
C THR A 210 14.23 -17.48 -10.45
N THR A 211 12.97 -17.01 -10.33
CA THR A 211 11.79 -17.82 -10.07
C THR A 211 10.63 -17.35 -10.94
N THR A 212 9.67 -18.24 -11.19
CA THR A 212 8.44 -17.88 -11.90
C THR A 212 7.45 -17.22 -10.94
N TRP A 213 6.42 -16.59 -11.51
CA TRP A 213 5.31 -16.00 -10.74
C TRP A 213 4.61 -17.06 -9.86
N SER A 214 4.31 -18.24 -10.42
CA SER A 214 3.65 -19.30 -9.67
C SER A 214 4.55 -19.92 -8.59
N GLN A 215 5.87 -19.98 -8.84
CA GLN A 215 6.81 -20.40 -7.79
C GLN A 215 6.80 -19.45 -6.60
N ARG A 216 6.70 -18.13 -6.85
CA ARG A 216 6.58 -17.14 -5.78
C ARG A 216 5.27 -17.29 -4.99
N LEU A 217 4.18 -17.66 -5.68
CA LEU A 217 2.92 -17.99 -5.00
C LEU A 217 3.07 -19.20 -4.08
N ALA A 218 3.79 -20.23 -4.55
CA ALA A 218 4.04 -21.42 -3.75
C ALA A 218 4.87 -21.10 -2.51
N GLU A 219 5.88 -20.26 -2.63
CA GLU A 219 6.70 -19.81 -1.51
C GLU A 219 5.85 -19.04 -0.49
N GLN A 220 5.01 -18.13 -0.96
CA GLN A 220 4.22 -17.26 -0.10
C GLN A 220 3.09 -18.00 0.61
N PHE A 221 2.38 -18.87 -0.09
CA PHE A 221 1.16 -19.52 0.42
C PHE A 221 1.34 -20.97 0.79
N GLY A 222 2.34 -21.65 0.25
CA GLY A 222 2.64 -23.05 0.58
C GLY A 222 3.44 -23.20 1.85
N ASN A 223 4.29 -22.24 2.16
CA ASN A 223 5.15 -22.25 3.36
C ASN A 223 5.38 -20.82 3.85
N PRO A 224 4.31 -20.17 4.35
CA PRO A 224 4.40 -18.76 4.74
C PRO A 224 5.30 -18.54 5.96
N GLU A 225 5.98 -17.40 5.99
CA GLU A 225 6.74 -16.96 7.15
C GLU A 225 5.78 -16.72 8.33
N PRO A 226 6.20 -17.08 9.57
CA PRO A 226 5.42 -16.74 10.74
C PRO A 226 5.21 -15.22 10.85
N SER A 227 4.04 -14.84 11.31
CA SER A 227 3.66 -13.43 11.44
C SER A 227 3.07 -13.18 12.83
N SER A 228 3.42 -12.04 13.42
CA SER A 228 2.84 -11.56 14.68
C SER A 228 1.68 -10.60 14.46
N THR A 229 1.17 -10.52 13.24
CA THR A 229 0.10 -9.57 12.89
C THR A 229 -1.13 -9.75 13.78
N ARG A 230 -1.57 -11.01 14.02
CA ARG A 230 -2.74 -11.26 14.87
C ARG A 230 -2.54 -10.72 16.28
N GLU A 231 -1.43 -11.03 16.92
CA GLU A 231 -1.11 -10.59 18.27
C GLU A 231 -1.04 -9.06 18.35
N ASN A 232 -0.45 -8.44 17.35
CA ASN A 232 -0.35 -6.97 17.28
C ASN A 232 -1.73 -6.33 17.16
N LEU A 233 -2.63 -6.91 16.35
CA LEU A 233 -4.00 -6.42 16.21
C LEU A 233 -4.81 -6.61 17.50
N GLU A 234 -4.60 -7.71 18.20
CA GLU A 234 -5.23 -7.97 19.49
C GLU A 234 -4.78 -6.95 20.53
N GLN A 235 -3.48 -6.67 20.59
CA GLN A 235 -2.93 -5.64 21.49
C GLN A 235 -3.50 -4.24 21.22
N LYS A 236 -3.88 -3.97 19.98
CA LYS A 236 -4.49 -2.70 19.56
C LYS A 236 -6.01 -2.71 19.62
N LYS A 237 -6.60 -3.75 20.19
CA LYS A 237 -8.05 -3.90 20.37
C LYS A 237 -8.83 -3.95 19.05
N LEU A 238 -8.18 -4.43 17.99
CA LEU A 238 -8.79 -4.57 16.67
C LEU A 238 -9.21 -6.01 16.36
N LEU A 239 -8.69 -6.96 17.11
CA LEU A 239 -9.03 -8.36 16.94
C LEU A 239 -9.23 -9.06 18.28
#